data_d3c26d4a2aa60be18da5341785056c3f
#
_entry.id   d3c26d4a2aa60be18da5341785056c3f
#
_cell.length_a   1.000
_cell.length_b   1.000
_cell.length_c   1.000
_cell.angle_alpha   90.00
_cell.angle_beta   90.00
_cell.angle_gamma   90.00
#
_symmetry.space_group_name_H-M   'P 1'
#
loop_
_entity.id
_entity.type
_entity.pdbx_description
1 polymer ?
#
loop_
_entity_poly.entity_id
_entity_poly.type
_entity_poly.pdbx_seq_one_letter_code
_entity_poly.pdbx_strand_id
1 'polypeptide(L)'
;MESGKLTKKAGCRLRTLVLSLCAAVAVTGFADSALAQNNQGKSASGTSGNPRITVKGRITDDHDEPLPGANVLVKGTSVGTSADADGNYSLTFQRSPGKSDILIYSFIGTESKEFNVSTSTRLNVQLKTSSLDAVVVNGFYTQTKETFTGAATTISGDQLVAVSSTNLMQSLAALTPGMVLVENNSAGSNPNAVPSILIRGSNTLISNESEEGVNNPLIVLDGVEISIQELYDLDMFDIERIDVLKDASATILYGEKGANGVIVVERKRSEEGKLRLSYNFVPRFSVPDLSSFNLCSPAEKLEIERLAGKYDTADGSMDEAYDYKLQLIRKGVNPDWLHAPLRVPFSHTHSLALSSRGEKLEFRANANFGDTYGVMKGDNRRNLGLNFSINYHLRNKLTLSYKNSFSLNKSVD
;
A
#
# COMPACT_ATOMS: atom_id res chain seq x y z
N MET A 1 20.78 -22.62 35.36
CA MET A 1 20.61 -23.32 34.07
C MET A 1 19.16 -23.59 33.67
N GLU A 2 18.16 -22.96 34.31
CA GLU A 2 16.71 -23.21 34.06
C GLU A 2 15.95 -22.09 33.32
N SER A 3 16.55 -20.90 33.15
CA SER A 3 15.82 -19.77 32.48
C SER A 3 15.77 -19.87 30.95
N GLY A 4 16.63 -20.68 30.33
CA GLY A 4 16.68 -20.82 28.86
C GLY A 4 15.63 -21.75 28.23
N LYS A 5 14.92 -22.56 29.02
CA LYS A 5 13.92 -23.51 28.50
C LYS A 5 12.51 -22.95 28.43
N LEU A 6 12.19 -21.90 29.19
CA LEU A 6 10.85 -21.28 29.21
C LEU A 6 10.62 -20.34 28.01
N THR A 7 11.64 -19.66 27.53
CA THR A 7 11.52 -18.75 26.37
C THR A 7 11.36 -19.49 25.04
N LYS A 8 11.95 -20.68 24.88
CA LYS A 8 11.76 -21.51 23.66
C LYS A 8 10.36 -22.11 23.54
N LYS A 9 9.68 -22.43 24.67
CA LYS A 9 8.31 -22.98 24.64
C LYS A 9 7.25 -21.91 24.33
N ALA A 10 7.44 -20.67 24.75
CA ALA A 10 6.51 -19.57 24.45
C ALA A 10 6.56 -19.17 22.96
N GLY A 11 7.76 -19.13 22.36
CA GLY A 11 7.90 -18.81 20.93
C GLY A 11 7.32 -19.88 19.99
N CYS A 12 7.37 -21.16 20.41
CA CYS A 12 6.80 -22.26 19.61
C CYS A 12 5.26 -22.28 19.65
N ARG A 13 4.64 -21.93 20.77
CA ARG A 13 3.18 -21.87 20.89
C ARG A 13 2.58 -20.68 20.16
N LEU A 14 3.28 -19.55 20.10
CA LEU A 14 2.84 -18.39 19.35
C LEU A 14 2.91 -18.61 17.83
N ARG A 15 3.95 -19.31 17.35
CA ARG A 15 4.07 -19.73 15.93
C ARG A 15 2.93 -20.64 15.48
N THR A 16 2.52 -21.57 16.33
CA THR A 16 1.43 -22.52 15.99
C THR A 16 0.06 -21.83 15.98
N LEU A 17 -0.14 -20.82 16.82
CA LEU A 17 -1.40 -20.10 16.89
C LEU A 17 -1.59 -19.16 15.70
N VAL A 18 -0.55 -18.47 15.25
CA VAL A 18 -0.61 -17.60 14.08
C VAL A 18 -0.74 -18.41 12.78
N LEU A 19 -0.03 -19.54 12.65
CA LEU A 19 -0.17 -20.46 11.51
C LEU A 19 -1.54 -21.14 11.45
N SER A 20 -2.14 -21.46 12.60
CA SER A 20 -3.48 -22.07 12.66
C SER A 20 -4.58 -21.07 12.29
N LEU A 21 -4.41 -19.78 12.62
CA LEU A 21 -5.39 -18.76 12.25
C LEU A 21 -5.32 -18.44 10.74
N CYS A 22 -4.13 -18.43 10.13
CA CYS A 22 -3.98 -18.27 8.69
C CYS A 22 -4.51 -19.47 7.88
N ALA A 23 -4.35 -20.71 8.39
CA ALA A 23 -4.85 -21.91 7.73
C ALA A 23 -6.39 -22.03 7.76
N ALA A 24 -7.04 -21.50 8.80
CA ALA A 24 -8.51 -21.54 8.92
C ALA A 24 -9.23 -20.60 7.93
N VAL A 25 -8.57 -19.52 7.47
CA VAL A 25 -9.15 -18.58 6.50
C VAL A 25 -8.95 -19.05 5.05
N ALA A 26 -7.96 -19.89 4.78
CA ALA A 26 -7.64 -20.36 3.43
C ALA A 26 -8.53 -21.53 2.93
N VAL A 27 -9.31 -22.18 3.79
CA VAL A 27 -10.06 -23.42 3.43
C VAL A 27 -11.53 -23.16 3.06
N THR A 28 -12.08 -21.95 3.28
CA THR A 28 -13.50 -21.68 3.00
C THR A 28 -13.78 -20.90 1.70
N GLY A 29 -12.78 -20.69 0.84
CA GLY A 29 -12.88 -19.85 -0.35
C GLY A 29 -12.99 -20.58 -1.70
N PHE A 30 -13.05 -21.89 -1.79
CA PHE A 30 -13.14 -22.61 -3.06
C PHE A 30 -14.23 -23.68 -3.06
N ALA A 31 -15.48 -23.27 -3.25
CA ALA A 31 -16.53 -24.11 -3.82
C ALA A 31 -17.68 -23.19 -4.25
N ASP A 32 -17.71 -22.80 -5.50
CA ASP A 32 -18.86 -22.72 -6.39
C ASP A 32 -18.50 -21.93 -7.65
N SER A 33 -18.04 -22.69 -8.63
CA SER A 33 -18.03 -22.24 -10.02
C SER A 33 -17.99 -23.46 -10.95
N ALA A 34 -19.09 -24.12 -11.11
CA ALA A 34 -19.33 -24.97 -12.29
C ALA A 34 -20.83 -25.24 -12.40
N LEU A 35 -21.45 -24.59 -13.37
CA LEU A 35 -22.49 -25.16 -14.24
C LEU A 35 -23.12 -24.04 -15.08
N ALA A 36 -22.40 -23.69 -16.15
CA ALA A 36 -23.04 -23.08 -17.29
C ALA A 36 -23.64 -24.19 -18.15
N GLN A 37 -24.91 -24.43 -18.07
CA GLN A 37 -25.63 -25.25 -19.03
C GLN A 37 -26.39 -24.38 -20.01
N ASN A 38 -25.91 -24.50 -21.25
CA ASN A 38 -26.52 -24.09 -22.49
C ASN A 38 -27.95 -24.66 -22.61
N ASN A 39 -28.97 -23.82 -22.80
CA ASN A 39 -30.27 -24.24 -23.28
C ASN A 39 -30.77 -23.26 -24.31
N GLN A 40 -30.55 -23.63 -25.56
CA GLN A 40 -31.29 -23.10 -26.70
C GLN A 40 -32.68 -23.72 -26.75
N GLY A 41 -33.66 -22.87 -26.95
CA GLY A 41 -34.86 -23.22 -27.70
C GLY A 41 -36.11 -23.47 -26.86
N LYS A 42 -37.01 -22.49 -26.84
CA LYS A 42 -38.36 -22.64 -27.42
C LYS A 42 -39.20 -21.34 -27.19
N SER A 43 -39.62 -20.78 -28.28
CA SER A 43 -40.71 -19.82 -28.34
C SER A 43 -41.97 -20.44 -27.75
N ALA A 44 -42.56 -19.73 -26.77
CA ALA A 44 -43.95 -19.88 -26.44
C ALA A 44 -44.51 -18.51 -26.13
N SER A 45 -45.36 -18.02 -26.97
CA SER A 45 -46.21 -16.85 -26.81
C SER A 45 -47.15 -17.08 -25.63
N GLY A 46 -47.08 -16.13 -24.66
CA GLY A 46 -47.99 -16.08 -23.52
C GLY A 46 -48.05 -14.64 -23.05
N THR A 47 -49.05 -13.91 -23.46
CA THR A 47 -49.40 -12.54 -23.19
C THR A 47 -49.67 -12.31 -21.73
N SER A 48 -48.75 -11.69 -21.04
CA SER A 48 -49.00 -10.82 -19.87
C SER A 48 -47.77 -9.92 -19.72
N GLY A 49 -47.58 -9.02 -20.67
CA GLY A 49 -46.43 -8.13 -20.72
C GLY A 49 -46.61 -6.95 -19.79
N ASN A 50 -45.81 -6.81 -18.75
CA ASN A 50 -45.58 -5.54 -18.09
C ASN A 50 -45.26 -4.48 -19.17
N PRO A 51 -45.84 -3.28 -19.11
CA PRO A 51 -45.62 -2.24 -20.10
C PRO A 51 -44.12 -1.89 -20.16
N ARG A 52 -43.58 -1.90 -21.38
CA ARG A 52 -42.25 -1.37 -21.63
C ARG A 52 -42.32 0.16 -21.65
N ILE A 53 -41.44 0.78 -20.93
CA ILE A 53 -41.26 2.23 -20.91
C ILE A 53 -39.92 2.58 -21.56
N THR A 54 -39.93 3.62 -22.39
CA THR A 54 -38.73 4.24 -22.92
C THR A 54 -38.56 5.63 -22.31
N VAL A 55 -37.47 5.80 -21.59
CA VAL A 55 -37.06 7.09 -21.02
C VAL A 55 -35.94 7.66 -21.88
N LYS A 56 -36.08 8.90 -22.29
CA LYS A 56 -35.10 9.66 -23.06
C LYS A 56 -34.76 10.95 -22.33
N GLY A 57 -33.58 11.47 -22.59
CA GLY A 57 -33.14 12.74 -22.02
C GLY A 57 -31.74 13.11 -22.41
N ARG A 58 -31.26 14.18 -21.82
CA ARG A 58 -29.87 14.65 -21.98
C ARG A 58 -29.22 14.75 -20.64
N ILE A 59 -27.95 14.35 -20.58
CA ILE A 59 -27.13 14.43 -19.39
C ILE A 59 -26.06 15.50 -19.62
N THR A 60 -26.02 16.47 -18.71
CA THR A 60 -25.08 17.59 -18.74
C THR A 60 -24.34 17.69 -17.41
N ASP A 61 -23.24 18.44 -17.41
CA ASP A 61 -22.56 18.85 -16.18
C ASP A 61 -23.17 20.10 -15.56
N ASP A 62 -22.56 20.68 -14.55
CA ASP A 62 -22.93 21.91 -13.86
C ASP A 62 -22.75 23.19 -14.72
N HIS A 63 -22.06 23.09 -15.87
CA HIS A 63 -21.86 24.15 -16.86
C HIS A 63 -22.73 23.98 -18.11
N ASP A 64 -23.73 23.06 -18.07
CA ASP A 64 -24.59 22.68 -19.19
C ASP A 64 -23.85 22.02 -20.38
N GLU A 65 -22.61 21.59 -20.19
CA GLU A 65 -21.88 20.84 -21.21
C GLU A 65 -22.33 19.36 -21.24
N PRO A 66 -22.47 18.75 -22.44
CA PRO A 66 -22.91 17.39 -22.57
C PRO A 66 -21.87 16.41 -21.98
N LEU A 67 -22.33 15.36 -21.31
CA LEU A 67 -21.49 14.29 -20.75
C LEU A 67 -21.56 13.01 -21.59
N PRO A 68 -20.75 12.87 -22.66
CA PRO A 68 -20.72 11.67 -23.49
C PRO A 68 -20.20 10.46 -22.70
N GLY A 69 -20.89 9.32 -22.85
CA GLY A 69 -20.52 8.10 -22.12
C GLY A 69 -21.04 8.02 -20.70
N ALA A 70 -21.84 8.99 -20.23
CA ALA A 70 -22.52 8.89 -18.93
C ALA A 70 -23.43 7.66 -18.88
N ASN A 71 -23.40 6.91 -17.80
CA ASN A 71 -24.17 5.68 -17.64
C ASN A 71 -25.52 5.95 -16.99
N VAL A 72 -26.56 5.30 -17.52
CA VAL A 72 -27.91 5.29 -16.97
C VAL A 72 -28.29 3.84 -16.68
N LEU A 73 -28.57 3.51 -15.43
CA LEU A 73 -28.86 2.15 -14.98
C LEU A 73 -30.19 2.11 -14.22
N VAL A 74 -30.99 1.07 -14.44
CA VAL A 74 -32.19 0.83 -13.61
C VAL A 74 -31.76 0.18 -12.30
N LYS A 75 -32.06 0.82 -11.17
CA LYS A 75 -31.65 0.36 -9.82
C LYS A 75 -32.10 -1.07 -9.55
N GLY A 76 -31.14 -1.92 -9.16
CA GLY A 76 -31.40 -3.32 -8.84
C GLY A 76 -31.51 -4.25 -10.04
N THR A 77 -31.15 -3.78 -11.25
CA THR A 77 -31.11 -4.59 -12.48
C THR A 77 -29.78 -4.37 -13.22
N SER A 78 -29.52 -5.20 -14.22
CA SER A 78 -28.39 -5.01 -15.17
C SER A 78 -28.80 -4.25 -16.44
N VAL A 79 -30.01 -3.66 -16.47
CA VAL A 79 -30.52 -2.94 -17.65
C VAL A 79 -30.05 -1.48 -17.59
N GLY A 80 -29.25 -1.09 -18.57
CA GLY A 80 -28.70 0.27 -18.65
C GLY A 80 -28.36 0.68 -20.08
N THR A 81 -27.99 1.94 -20.24
CA THR A 81 -27.51 2.54 -21.50
C THR A 81 -26.46 3.61 -21.17
N SER A 82 -25.69 4.03 -22.17
CA SER A 82 -24.78 5.17 -22.06
C SER A 82 -25.23 6.32 -22.96
N ALA A 83 -24.87 7.55 -22.59
CA ALA A 83 -25.15 8.76 -23.36
C ALA A 83 -24.25 8.82 -24.61
N ASP A 84 -24.81 9.39 -25.70
CA ASP A 84 -24.08 9.64 -26.94
C ASP A 84 -23.15 10.88 -26.85
N ALA A 85 -22.52 11.26 -27.99
CA ALA A 85 -21.57 12.37 -28.05
C ALA A 85 -22.21 13.73 -27.67
N ASP A 86 -23.51 13.88 -27.81
CA ASP A 86 -24.28 15.09 -27.47
C ASP A 86 -24.92 15.00 -26.07
N GLY A 87 -24.58 13.95 -25.30
CA GLY A 87 -25.11 13.70 -23.97
C GLY A 87 -26.51 13.11 -23.94
N ASN A 88 -27.12 12.74 -25.11
CA ASN A 88 -28.48 12.19 -25.13
C ASN A 88 -28.46 10.69 -24.83
N TYR A 89 -29.49 10.22 -24.14
CA TYR A 89 -29.66 8.80 -23.86
C TYR A 89 -31.09 8.33 -24.17
N SER A 90 -31.25 7.05 -24.43
CA SER A 90 -32.55 6.39 -24.61
C SER A 90 -32.48 5.00 -23.96
N LEU A 91 -33.22 4.80 -22.88
CA LEU A 91 -33.29 3.57 -22.12
C LEU A 91 -34.68 2.97 -22.15
N THR A 92 -34.80 1.72 -22.66
CA THR A 92 -36.08 0.99 -22.70
C THR A 92 -36.00 -0.19 -21.71
N PHE A 93 -36.92 -0.24 -20.77
CA PHE A 93 -36.96 -1.30 -19.77
C PHE A 93 -38.40 -1.72 -19.46
N GLN A 94 -38.59 -2.87 -18.83
CA GLN A 94 -39.90 -3.34 -18.35
C GLN A 94 -40.17 -2.76 -16.98
N ARG A 95 -41.35 -2.16 -16.83
CA ARG A 95 -41.82 -1.58 -15.57
C ARG A 95 -42.15 -2.65 -14.56
N SER A 96 -41.67 -2.50 -13.33
CA SER A 96 -41.99 -3.38 -12.20
C SER A 96 -43.36 -3.02 -11.62
N PRO A 97 -44.37 -3.92 -11.62
CA PRO A 97 -45.68 -3.61 -11.06
C PRO A 97 -45.57 -3.33 -9.55
N GLY A 98 -46.10 -2.17 -9.12
CA GLY A 98 -46.15 -1.82 -7.70
C GLY A 98 -44.87 -1.32 -7.06
N LYS A 99 -43.75 -1.12 -7.83
CA LYS A 99 -42.53 -0.47 -7.38
C LYS A 99 -42.24 0.76 -8.22
N SER A 100 -41.69 1.79 -7.57
CA SER A 100 -41.13 2.95 -8.27
C SER A 100 -39.84 2.56 -8.95
N ASP A 101 -39.77 2.69 -10.27
CA ASP A 101 -38.53 2.44 -11.02
C ASP A 101 -37.60 3.65 -10.80
N ILE A 102 -36.42 3.38 -10.27
CA ILE A 102 -35.40 4.40 -10.00
C ILE A 102 -34.27 4.24 -11.03
N LEU A 103 -33.91 5.31 -11.70
CA LEU A 103 -32.76 5.39 -12.59
C LEU A 103 -31.57 6.00 -11.85
N ILE A 104 -30.42 5.38 -11.97
CA ILE A 104 -29.14 5.86 -11.44
C ILE A 104 -28.34 6.41 -12.60
N TYR A 105 -27.96 7.68 -12.50
CA TYR A 105 -27.11 8.37 -13.46
C TYR A 105 -25.72 8.51 -12.86
N SER A 106 -24.70 8.08 -13.59
CA SER A 106 -23.31 8.16 -13.14
C SER A 106 -22.35 8.45 -14.29
N PHE A 107 -21.32 9.23 -14.00
CA PHE A 107 -20.23 9.51 -14.92
C PHE A 107 -18.91 9.61 -14.12
N ILE A 108 -17.78 9.34 -14.76
CA ILE A 108 -16.47 9.44 -14.09
C ILE A 108 -16.22 10.89 -13.68
N GLY A 109 -15.99 11.13 -12.39
CA GLY A 109 -15.77 12.47 -11.85
C GLY A 109 -17.04 13.25 -11.51
N THR A 110 -18.23 12.62 -11.46
CA THR A 110 -19.47 13.25 -11.04
C THR A 110 -20.15 12.51 -9.90
N GLU A 111 -20.95 13.21 -9.10
CA GLU A 111 -21.84 12.59 -8.12
C GLU A 111 -22.96 11.83 -8.81
N SER A 112 -23.18 10.57 -8.43
CA SER A 112 -24.30 9.77 -8.94
C SER A 112 -25.63 10.35 -8.43
N LYS A 113 -26.60 10.51 -9.33
CA LYS A 113 -27.95 10.95 -8.98
C LYS A 113 -28.98 9.87 -9.23
N GLU A 114 -29.94 9.76 -8.34
CA GLU A 114 -31.08 8.85 -8.45
C GLU A 114 -32.36 9.64 -8.79
N PHE A 115 -33.11 9.21 -9.82
CA PHE A 115 -34.37 9.76 -10.19
C PHE A 115 -35.47 8.70 -10.28
N ASN A 116 -36.64 9.03 -9.73
CA ASN A 116 -37.79 8.15 -9.76
C ASN A 116 -38.59 8.39 -11.06
N VAL A 117 -38.79 7.31 -11.84
CA VAL A 117 -39.58 7.36 -13.08
C VAL A 117 -41.04 7.09 -12.76
N SER A 118 -41.78 8.11 -12.35
CA SER A 118 -43.23 7.94 -12.08
C SER A 118 -44.12 8.16 -13.30
N THR A 119 -43.93 9.22 -14.09
CA THR A 119 -44.82 9.60 -15.19
C THR A 119 -44.11 10.21 -16.42
N SER A 120 -42.85 10.68 -16.28
CA SER A 120 -42.15 11.37 -17.36
C SER A 120 -41.32 10.42 -18.20
N THR A 121 -41.58 10.42 -19.52
CA THR A 121 -40.75 9.70 -20.51
C THR A 121 -39.51 10.50 -20.95
N ARG A 122 -39.37 11.74 -20.49
CA ARG A 122 -38.22 12.60 -20.78
C ARG A 122 -37.63 13.16 -19.49
N LEU A 123 -36.42 12.82 -19.19
CA LEU A 123 -35.65 13.20 -18.00
C LEU A 123 -34.30 13.79 -18.42
N ASN A 124 -34.15 15.10 -18.32
CA ASN A 124 -32.87 15.75 -18.45
C ASN A 124 -32.23 15.80 -17.05
N VAL A 125 -30.96 15.40 -16.97
CA VAL A 125 -30.25 15.27 -15.69
C VAL A 125 -28.96 16.06 -15.76
N GLN A 126 -28.78 16.96 -14.83
CA GLN A 126 -27.52 17.65 -14.59
C GLN A 126 -26.77 16.92 -13.47
N LEU A 127 -25.61 16.39 -13.78
CA LEU A 127 -24.69 15.78 -12.80
C LEU A 127 -23.74 16.88 -12.31
N LYS A 128 -23.59 16.99 -11.00
CA LYS A 128 -22.57 17.86 -10.44
C LYS A 128 -21.24 17.19 -10.62
N THR A 129 -20.28 17.90 -11.15
CA THR A 129 -18.90 17.47 -11.12
C THR A 129 -18.53 17.20 -9.67
N SER A 130 -18.23 15.96 -9.33
CA SER A 130 -17.56 15.65 -8.09
C SER A 130 -16.13 16.15 -8.29
N SER A 131 -15.92 17.45 -8.12
CA SER A 131 -14.62 17.87 -7.66
C SER A 131 -14.50 17.24 -6.27
N LEU A 132 -13.79 16.16 -6.16
CA LEU A 132 -13.03 15.91 -4.96
C LEU A 132 -12.18 17.18 -4.84
N ASP A 133 -12.71 18.19 -4.13
CA ASP A 133 -11.90 19.34 -3.75
C ASP A 133 -10.64 18.75 -3.17
N ALA A 134 -9.51 18.93 -3.87
CA ALA A 134 -8.26 18.41 -3.41
C ALA A 134 -8.03 19.06 -2.05
N VAL A 135 -8.32 18.31 -1.02
CA VAL A 135 -8.32 18.76 0.35
C VAL A 135 -6.93 18.54 0.90
N VAL A 136 -6.33 19.55 1.46
CA VAL A 136 -5.06 19.45 2.19
C VAL A 136 -5.38 19.35 3.67
N VAL A 137 -4.90 18.29 4.32
CA VAL A 137 -4.99 18.15 5.77
C VAL A 137 -3.69 18.61 6.38
N ASN A 138 -3.77 19.57 7.28
CA ASN A 138 -2.62 20.05 8.01
C ASN A 138 -2.56 19.49 9.45
N GLY A 139 -3.17 18.32 9.67
CA GLY A 139 -3.14 17.59 10.95
C GLY A 139 -4.13 18.09 12.00
N PHE A 140 -4.59 19.36 11.92
CA PHE A 140 -5.53 19.95 12.87
C PHE A 140 -6.89 20.20 12.26
N TYR A 141 -6.95 20.60 11.01
CA TYR A 141 -8.18 20.83 10.26
C TYR A 141 -7.95 20.63 8.76
N THR A 142 -9.05 20.46 8.05
CA THR A 142 -9.08 20.19 6.63
C THR A 142 -9.38 21.48 5.88
N GLN A 143 -8.54 21.87 4.93
CA GLN A 143 -8.75 23.02 4.04
C GLN A 143 -8.86 22.57 2.59
N THR A 144 -9.63 23.29 1.77
CA THR A 144 -9.60 23.08 0.33
C THR A 144 -8.27 23.54 -0.24
N LYS A 145 -7.74 22.85 -1.24
CA LYS A 145 -6.45 23.17 -1.87
C LYS A 145 -6.42 24.62 -2.40
N GLU A 146 -7.55 25.15 -2.81
CA GLU A 146 -7.70 26.52 -3.32
C GLU A 146 -7.51 27.57 -2.22
N THR A 147 -7.85 27.26 -0.97
CA THR A 147 -7.67 28.16 0.17
C THR A 147 -6.32 27.98 0.87
N PHE A 148 -5.58 26.93 0.49
CA PHE A 148 -4.27 26.64 1.05
C PHE A 148 -3.16 27.37 0.27
N THR A 149 -2.54 28.38 0.87
CA THR A 149 -1.52 29.22 0.26
C THR A 149 -0.12 28.63 0.25
N GLY A 150 0.11 27.50 0.92
CA GLY A 150 1.40 26.83 1.02
C GLY A 150 1.65 25.78 -0.07
N ALA A 151 2.92 25.46 -0.35
CA ALA A 151 3.25 24.34 -1.23
C ALA A 151 3.04 23.01 -0.49
N ALA A 152 1.95 22.32 -0.83
CA ALA A 152 1.66 20.98 -0.37
C ALA A 152 1.60 19.99 -1.55
N THR A 153 2.04 18.77 -1.31
CA THR A 153 1.86 17.66 -2.24
C THR A 153 0.97 16.63 -1.55
N THR A 154 -0.22 16.40 -2.09
CA THR A 154 -1.16 15.38 -1.61
C THR A 154 -1.04 14.13 -2.47
N ILE A 155 -0.89 12.98 -1.83
CA ILE A 155 -0.71 11.68 -2.45
C ILE A 155 -1.73 10.73 -1.83
N SER A 156 -2.53 10.06 -2.66
CA SER A 156 -3.47 9.05 -2.18
C SER A 156 -2.78 7.73 -1.85
N GLY A 157 -3.35 6.93 -0.94
CA GLY A 157 -2.84 5.60 -0.62
C GLY A 157 -2.75 4.68 -1.84
N ASP A 158 -3.70 4.78 -2.75
CA ASP A 158 -3.71 3.98 -3.98
C ASP A 158 -2.56 4.36 -4.94
N GLN A 159 -2.18 5.65 -5.01
CA GLN A 159 -1.00 6.09 -5.77
C GLN A 159 0.29 5.56 -5.15
N LEU A 160 0.40 5.53 -3.83
CA LEU A 160 1.57 4.94 -3.15
C LEU A 160 1.73 3.46 -3.49
N VAL A 161 0.65 2.69 -3.38
CA VAL A 161 0.64 1.25 -3.70
C VAL A 161 0.93 0.99 -5.18
N ALA A 162 0.47 1.87 -6.10
CA ALA A 162 0.72 1.75 -7.53
C ALA A 162 2.20 1.93 -7.91
N VAL A 163 2.96 2.75 -7.17
CA VAL A 163 4.41 2.93 -7.38
C VAL A 163 5.19 1.76 -6.78
N SER A 164 4.94 1.43 -5.53
CA SER A 164 5.54 0.27 -4.87
C SER A 164 4.62 -0.23 -3.76
N SER A 165 4.27 -1.50 -3.78
CA SER A 165 3.50 -2.14 -2.71
C SER A 165 4.36 -2.58 -1.50
N THR A 166 5.68 -2.38 -1.57
CA THR A 166 6.63 -2.94 -0.61
C THR A 166 7.47 -1.91 0.14
N ASN A 167 7.52 -0.67 -0.35
CA ASN A 167 8.36 0.37 0.26
C ASN A 167 7.65 1.73 0.22
N LEU A 168 7.05 2.10 1.36
CA LEU A 168 6.34 3.36 1.53
C LEU A 168 7.25 4.57 1.26
N MET A 169 8.47 4.55 1.78
CA MET A 169 9.39 5.68 1.65
C MET A 169 9.81 5.93 0.20
N GLN A 170 10.08 4.86 -0.56
CA GLN A 170 10.41 4.99 -1.98
C GLN A 170 9.22 5.51 -2.78
N SER A 171 8.00 5.01 -2.53
CA SER A 171 6.78 5.52 -3.17
C SER A 171 6.57 7.01 -2.86
N LEU A 172 6.77 7.39 -1.61
CA LEU A 172 6.61 8.77 -1.17
C LEU A 172 7.64 9.71 -1.84
N ALA A 173 8.91 9.29 -1.90
CA ALA A 173 9.95 10.07 -2.56
C ALA A 173 9.73 10.20 -4.07
N ALA A 174 9.30 9.13 -4.73
CA ALA A 174 9.00 9.13 -6.17
C ALA A 174 7.84 10.06 -6.54
N LEU A 175 6.83 10.17 -5.66
CA LEU A 175 5.64 11.01 -5.89
C LEU A 175 5.77 12.43 -5.35
N THR A 176 6.82 12.71 -4.57
CA THR A 176 7.02 14.02 -3.92
C THR A 176 8.18 14.76 -4.55
N PRO A 177 7.95 15.75 -5.44
CA PRO A 177 9.06 16.54 -6.01
C PRO A 177 9.87 17.26 -4.91
N GLY A 178 11.19 17.12 -4.97
CA GLY A 178 12.11 17.74 -4.00
C GLY A 178 12.29 16.99 -2.68
N MET A 179 11.72 15.79 -2.56
CA MET A 179 12.04 14.84 -1.49
C MET A 179 13.16 13.91 -1.95
N VAL A 180 14.12 13.69 -1.09
CA VAL A 180 15.25 12.78 -1.33
C VAL A 180 15.35 11.81 -0.18
N LEU A 181 15.51 10.52 -0.50
CA LEU A 181 15.88 9.50 0.47
C LEU A 181 17.41 9.41 0.52
N VAL A 182 17.95 9.53 1.71
CA VAL A 182 19.36 9.28 1.97
C VAL A 182 19.49 7.86 2.49
N GLU A 183 19.91 6.97 1.60
CA GLU A 183 20.12 5.56 1.95
C GLU A 183 21.54 5.37 2.47
N ASN A 184 21.69 4.56 3.50
CA ASN A 184 23.00 4.15 3.99
C ASN A 184 23.52 2.98 3.14
N ASN A 185 24.31 3.30 2.11
CA ASN A 185 24.87 2.30 1.21
C ASN A 185 25.79 1.27 1.92
N SER A 186 26.36 1.62 3.06
CA SER A 186 27.19 0.70 3.83
C SER A 186 26.38 -0.40 4.51
N ALA A 187 25.10 -0.15 4.75
CA ALA A 187 24.17 -1.13 5.31
C ALA A 187 23.68 -2.16 4.29
N GLY A 188 23.92 -1.95 2.99
CA GLY A 188 23.54 -2.86 1.92
C GLY A 188 22.04 -3.14 1.89
N SER A 189 21.65 -4.41 1.95
CA SER A 189 20.23 -4.84 1.95
C SER A 189 19.65 -5.05 3.34
N ASN A 190 20.29 -4.52 4.38
CA ASN A 190 19.82 -4.67 5.75
C ASN A 190 18.44 -4.03 5.93
N PRO A 191 17.39 -4.79 6.27
CA PRO A 191 16.04 -4.27 6.43
C PRO A 191 15.89 -3.39 7.69
N ASN A 192 16.89 -3.35 8.56
CA ASN A 192 16.89 -2.52 9.77
C ASN A 192 17.46 -1.12 9.53
N ALA A 193 18.15 -0.92 8.40
CA ALA A 193 18.66 0.39 8.00
C ALA A 193 17.50 1.23 7.42
N VAL A 194 16.94 2.10 8.24
CA VAL A 194 15.88 3.01 7.82
C VAL A 194 16.51 4.25 7.17
N PRO A 195 16.14 4.60 5.91
CA PRO A 195 16.68 5.76 5.25
C PRO A 195 16.21 7.06 5.91
N SER A 196 17.03 8.10 5.85
CA SER A 196 16.63 9.46 6.24
C SER A 196 15.88 10.14 5.11
N ILE A 197 14.94 11.01 5.47
CA ILE A 197 14.14 11.79 4.51
C ILE A 197 14.60 13.23 4.56
N LEU A 198 14.93 13.81 3.40
CA LEU A 198 15.20 15.23 3.24
C LEU A 198 14.13 15.87 2.33
N ILE A 199 13.55 16.98 2.78
CA ILE A 199 12.64 17.81 1.99
C ILE A 199 13.35 19.12 1.68
N ARG A 200 13.57 19.43 0.36
CA ARG A 200 14.28 20.62 -0.11
C ARG A 200 15.75 20.75 0.35
N GLY A 201 16.40 19.63 0.65
CA GLY A 201 17.81 19.59 1.05
C GLY A 201 18.02 19.68 2.55
N SER A 202 19.28 19.76 2.97
CA SER A 202 19.65 19.84 4.39
C SER A 202 19.69 21.31 4.83
N ASN A 203 19.03 21.62 5.94
CA ASN A 203 19.00 22.97 6.51
C ASN A 203 20.12 23.22 7.52
N THR A 204 20.85 22.16 7.91
CA THR A 204 21.94 22.24 8.88
C THR A 204 23.26 21.81 8.24
N LEU A 205 24.33 22.52 8.59
CA LEU A 205 25.71 22.21 8.17
C LEU A 205 26.37 21.14 9.07
N ILE A 206 25.61 20.52 9.95
CA ILE A 206 26.12 19.49 10.84
C ILE A 206 26.35 18.22 10.02
N SER A 207 27.64 17.94 9.79
CA SER A 207 28.09 16.77 9.01
C SER A 207 28.51 15.59 9.90
N ASN A 208 28.20 15.63 11.20
CA ASN A 208 28.59 14.57 12.10
C ASN A 208 27.61 13.39 11.97
N GLU A 209 28.12 12.23 11.60
CA GLU A 209 27.42 10.95 11.52
C GLU A 209 26.71 10.55 12.85
N SER A 210 27.00 11.26 13.94
CA SER A 210 26.45 11.01 15.28
C SER A 210 25.08 11.63 15.52
N GLU A 211 24.55 12.48 14.63
CA GLU A 211 23.27 13.14 14.77
C GLU A 211 22.31 12.73 13.62
N GLU A 212 22.11 11.44 13.48
CA GLU A 212 21.09 10.91 12.56
C GLU A 212 19.72 11.51 12.90
N GLY A 213 19.07 12.11 11.92
CA GLY A 213 17.69 12.58 12.05
C GLY A 213 17.46 14.08 12.26
N VAL A 214 18.51 14.88 12.49
CA VAL A 214 18.36 16.35 12.72
C VAL A 214 17.66 17.07 11.54
N ASN A 215 17.83 16.57 10.32
CA ASN A 215 17.21 17.13 9.12
C ASN A 215 15.93 16.40 8.69
N ASN A 216 15.47 15.41 9.43
CA ASN A 216 14.24 14.69 9.11
C ASN A 216 13.02 15.60 9.28
N PRO A 217 12.01 15.47 8.40
CA PRO A 217 10.75 16.18 8.57
C PRO A 217 9.99 15.65 9.79
N LEU A 218 9.12 16.48 10.34
CA LEU A 218 8.15 16.05 11.33
C LEU A 218 7.12 15.12 10.68
N ILE A 219 6.83 14.00 11.32
CA ILE A 219 5.84 13.04 10.82
C ILE A 219 4.66 13.00 11.78
N VAL A 220 3.46 13.20 11.22
CA VAL A 220 2.20 13.24 12.00
C VAL A 220 1.24 12.20 11.44
N LEU A 221 0.87 11.22 12.24
CA LEU A 221 -0.09 10.17 11.90
C LEU A 221 -1.41 10.42 12.65
N ASP A 222 -2.50 10.68 11.92
CA ASP A 222 -3.82 10.97 12.51
C ASP A 222 -3.81 12.05 13.61
N GLY A 223 -2.93 13.04 13.51
CA GLY A 223 -2.77 14.14 14.46
C GLY A 223 -1.78 13.87 15.60
N VAL A 224 -1.08 12.74 15.62
CA VAL A 224 -0.07 12.37 16.61
C VAL A 224 1.31 12.30 15.96
N GLU A 225 2.32 12.91 16.60
CA GLU A 225 3.71 12.82 16.15
C GLU A 225 4.23 11.38 16.27
N ILE A 226 4.85 10.88 15.22
CA ILE A 226 5.48 9.55 15.17
C ILE A 226 6.93 9.63 14.68
N SER A 227 7.71 8.60 14.95
CA SER A 227 9.09 8.48 14.48
C SER A 227 9.16 8.06 13.01
N ILE A 228 10.33 8.31 12.37
CA ILE A 228 10.61 7.82 11.01
C ILE A 228 10.57 6.29 10.93
N GLN A 229 10.96 5.61 12.00
CA GLN A 229 10.89 4.18 12.15
C GLN A 229 9.44 3.68 12.09
N GLU A 230 8.54 4.36 12.79
CA GLU A 230 7.11 4.02 12.77
C GLU A 230 6.49 4.30 11.40
N LEU A 231 6.92 5.37 10.70
CA LEU A 231 6.51 5.61 9.32
C LEU A 231 6.96 4.48 8.39
N TYR A 232 8.20 4.00 8.55
CA TYR A 232 8.75 2.91 7.74
C TYR A 232 7.96 1.60 7.94
N ASP A 233 7.43 1.36 9.14
CA ASP A 233 6.67 0.16 9.49
C ASP A 233 5.16 0.28 9.23
N LEU A 234 4.68 1.44 8.75
CA LEU A 234 3.26 1.63 8.44
C LEU A 234 2.80 0.73 7.30
N ASP A 235 1.60 0.20 7.47
CA ASP A 235 0.91 -0.54 6.43
C ASP A 235 0.35 0.41 5.36
N MET A 236 0.91 0.37 4.14
CA MET A 236 0.45 1.20 3.03
C MET A 236 -1.03 0.99 2.68
N PHE A 237 -1.57 -0.21 2.88
CA PHE A 237 -2.98 -0.51 2.59
C PHE A 237 -3.94 0.15 3.57
N ASP A 238 -3.45 0.60 4.74
CA ASP A 238 -4.22 1.33 5.74
C ASP A 238 -4.17 2.86 5.55
N ILE A 239 -3.35 3.35 4.63
CA ILE A 239 -3.19 4.78 4.35
C ILE A 239 -4.28 5.24 3.39
N GLU A 240 -5.01 6.31 3.75
CA GLU A 240 -5.93 7.03 2.88
C GLU A 240 -5.17 8.01 2.00
N ARG A 241 -4.34 8.86 2.65
CA ARG A 241 -3.53 9.85 1.97
C ARG A 241 -2.33 10.31 2.80
N ILE A 242 -1.38 10.90 2.12
CA ILE A 242 -0.24 11.60 2.73
C ILE A 242 -0.17 13.01 2.14
N ASP A 243 -0.11 14.00 3.03
CA ASP A 243 0.11 15.39 2.67
C ASP A 243 1.54 15.80 3.08
N VAL A 244 2.37 16.19 2.11
CA VAL A 244 3.72 16.66 2.36
C VAL A 244 3.75 18.17 2.29
N LEU A 245 3.94 18.82 3.45
CA LEU A 245 3.99 20.25 3.63
C LEU A 245 5.44 20.72 3.57
N LYS A 246 5.78 21.52 2.57
CA LYS A 246 7.18 21.89 2.27
C LYS A 246 7.54 23.32 2.64
N ASP A 247 6.54 24.22 2.70
CA ASP A 247 6.77 25.64 2.92
C ASP A 247 6.54 26.04 4.38
N ALA A 248 7.23 27.11 4.81
CA ALA A 248 7.07 27.66 6.15
C ALA A 248 5.62 28.07 6.46
N SER A 249 4.87 28.57 5.48
CA SER A 249 3.45 28.89 5.64
C SER A 249 2.58 27.66 5.92
N ALA A 250 2.97 26.51 5.35
CA ALA A 250 2.29 25.23 5.58
C ALA A 250 2.69 24.60 6.92
N THR A 251 3.92 24.85 7.39
CA THR A 251 4.48 24.24 8.59
C THR A 251 4.33 25.09 9.86
N ILE A 252 3.85 26.33 9.74
CA ILE A 252 3.73 27.29 10.86
C ILE A 252 2.92 26.72 12.06
N LEU A 253 1.95 25.83 11.79
CA LEU A 253 1.14 25.20 12.81
C LEU A 253 1.92 24.22 13.70
N TYR A 254 3.07 23.75 13.22
CA TYR A 254 3.93 22.78 13.89
C TYR A 254 5.14 23.41 14.59
N GLY A 255 5.29 24.75 14.46
CA GLY A 255 6.37 25.51 15.07
C GLY A 255 7.75 25.06 14.61
N GLU A 256 8.73 25.08 15.52
CA GLU A 256 10.13 24.74 15.24
C GLU A 256 10.31 23.32 14.67
N LYS A 257 9.52 22.35 15.14
CA LYS A 257 9.58 20.97 14.66
C LYS A 257 9.23 20.84 13.17
N GLY A 258 8.45 21.76 12.63
CA GLY A 258 8.08 21.80 11.22
C GLY A 258 9.12 22.44 10.30
N ALA A 259 10.27 22.91 10.79
CA ALA A 259 11.26 23.65 10.01
C ALA A 259 11.81 22.86 8.82
N ASN A 260 11.93 21.55 8.93
CA ASN A 260 12.41 20.64 7.86
C ASN A 260 11.26 20.09 6.98
N GLY A 261 10.06 20.65 7.11
CA GLY A 261 8.84 20.13 6.47
C GLY A 261 8.03 19.22 7.39
N VAL A 262 6.81 18.96 6.97
CA VAL A 262 5.90 18.08 7.73
C VAL A 262 5.27 17.05 6.78
N ILE A 263 5.24 15.80 7.19
CA ILE A 263 4.55 14.71 6.52
C ILE A 263 3.34 14.35 7.37
N VAL A 264 2.15 14.65 6.86
CA VAL A 264 0.87 14.32 7.52
C VAL A 264 0.31 13.07 6.87
N VAL A 265 0.09 12.03 7.66
CA VAL A 265 -0.45 10.75 7.23
C VAL A 265 -1.84 10.56 7.82
N GLU A 266 -2.81 10.28 6.98
CA GLU A 266 -4.16 9.90 7.38
C GLU A 266 -4.45 8.45 7.02
N ARG A 267 -4.95 7.69 8.01
CA ARG A 267 -5.40 6.31 7.79
C ARG A 267 -6.81 6.27 7.23
N LYS A 268 -7.09 5.20 6.47
CA LYS A 268 -8.42 4.93 5.91
C LYS A 268 -9.50 4.93 6.97
N ARG A 269 -10.57 5.66 6.69
CA ARG A 269 -11.79 5.64 7.52
C ARG A 269 -12.70 4.50 7.07
N SER A 270 -13.61 4.10 7.94
CA SER A 270 -14.63 3.12 7.60
C SER A 270 -15.64 3.73 6.65
N GLU A 271 -15.96 3.01 5.57
CA GLU A 271 -17.05 3.42 4.66
C GLU A 271 -18.42 3.05 5.26
N GLU A 272 -19.46 3.81 4.88
CA GLU A 272 -20.82 3.54 5.31
C GLU A 272 -21.32 2.20 4.78
N GLY A 273 -22.01 1.44 5.62
CA GLY A 273 -22.66 0.21 5.24
C GLY A 273 -22.28 -1.00 6.06
N LYS A 274 -22.21 -2.15 5.40
CA LYS A 274 -21.98 -3.45 6.01
C LYS A 274 -20.52 -3.61 6.45
N LEU A 275 -20.33 -4.56 7.39
CA LEU A 275 -19.01 -5.00 7.80
C LEU A 275 -18.15 -5.39 6.58
N ARG A 276 -16.99 -4.75 6.45
CA ARG A 276 -16.00 -5.04 5.41
C ARG A 276 -14.78 -5.70 6.01
N LEU A 277 -14.35 -6.77 5.38
CA LEU A 277 -13.10 -7.47 5.67
C LEU A 277 -12.21 -7.35 4.44
N SER A 278 -10.99 -6.84 4.60
CA SER A 278 -9.98 -6.80 3.56
C SER A 278 -8.72 -7.51 4.02
N TYR A 279 -8.12 -8.29 3.12
CA TYR A 279 -6.87 -8.98 3.35
C TYR A 279 -5.93 -8.75 2.18
N ASN A 280 -4.71 -8.33 2.48
CA ASN A 280 -3.66 -8.13 1.49
C ASN A 280 -2.45 -8.99 1.86
N PHE A 281 -1.87 -9.60 0.86
CA PHE A 281 -0.65 -10.39 0.97
C PHE A 281 0.37 -9.91 -0.06
N VAL A 282 1.54 -9.51 0.40
CA VAL A 282 2.62 -9.00 -0.46
C VAL A 282 3.85 -9.87 -0.28
N PRO A 283 4.14 -10.79 -1.21
CA PRO A 283 5.39 -11.53 -1.24
C PRO A 283 6.48 -10.67 -1.89
N ARG A 284 7.72 -10.81 -1.41
CA ARG A 284 8.91 -10.17 -1.98
C ARG A 284 10.05 -11.17 -2.08
N PHE A 285 10.72 -11.17 -3.22
CA PHE A 285 11.96 -11.89 -3.45
C PHE A 285 13.06 -10.88 -3.78
N SER A 286 14.22 -11.02 -3.18
CA SER A 286 15.39 -10.19 -3.49
C SER A 286 16.52 -11.11 -3.95
N VAL A 287 17.12 -10.78 -5.08
CA VAL A 287 18.23 -11.58 -5.65
C VAL A 287 19.46 -10.69 -5.69
N PRO A 288 20.59 -11.12 -5.07
CA PRO A 288 21.83 -10.37 -5.17
C PRO A 288 22.35 -10.44 -6.61
N ASP A 289 22.63 -9.27 -7.19
CA ASP A 289 23.31 -9.20 -8.49
C ASP A 289 24.82 -9.03 -8.27
N LEU A 290 25.55 -10.08 -8.51
CA LEU A 290 27.01 -10.13 -8.40
C LEU A 290 27.70 -10.15 -9.77
N SER A 291 26.97 -9.93 -10.85
CA SER A 291 27.47 -10.03 -12.22
C SER A 291 28.57 -9.00 -12.55
N SER A 292 28.61 -7.88 -11.80
CA SER A 292 29.67 -6.88 -11.93
C SER A 292 31.03 -7.31 -11.35
N PHE A 293 31.05 -8.34 -10.49
CA PHE A 293 32.26 -8.86 -9.89
C PHE A 293 32.84 -9.97 -10.76
N ASN A 294 33.87 -9.63 -11.53
CA ASN A 294 34.59 -10.61 -12.33
C ASN A 294 35.74 -11.23 -11.52
N LEU A 295 35.42 -12.25 -10.73
CA LEU A 295 36.38 -12.93 -9.88
C LEU A 295 36.97 -14.16 -10.60
N CYS A 296 38.26 -14.37 -10.40
CA CYS A 296 38.94 -15.57 -10.87
C CYS A 296 38.41 -16.80 -10.16
N SER A 297 38.29 -17.90 -10.90
CA SER A 297 38.07 -19.22 -10.33
C SER A 297 39.28 -19.66 -9.48
N PRO A 298 39.15 -20.61 -8.55
CA PRO A 298 40.26 -21.11 -7.79
C PRO A 298 41.40 -21.65 -8.65
N ALA A 299 41.08 -22.24 -9.79
CA ALA A 299 42.08 -22.75 -10.73
C ALA A 299 42.88 -21.64 -11.41
N GLU A 300 42.13 -20.60 -11.92
CA GLU A 300 42.74 -19.41 -12.52
C GLU A 300 43.60 -18.66 -11.50
N LYS A 301 43.11 -18.51 -10.27
CA LYS A 301 43.84 -17.85 -9.19
C LYS A 301 45.15 -18.60 -8.86
N LEU A 302 45.12 -19.94 -8.77
CA LEU A 302 46.31 -20.74 -8.51
C LEU A 302 47.33 -20.60 -9.65
N GLU A 303 46.85 -20.57 -10.89
CA GLU A 303 47.71 -20.38 -12.07
C GLU A 303 48.34 -18.97 -12.11
N ILE A 304 47.57 -17.94 -11.79
CA ILE A 304 48.10 -16.56 -11.66
C ILE A 304 49.13 -16.46 -10.54
N GLU A 305 48.87 -17.07 -9.40
CA GLU A 305 49.84 -17.13 -8.28
C GLU A 305 51.13 -17.87 -8.69
N ARG A 306 51.03 -18.94 -9.51
CA ARG A 306 52.18 -19.67 -10.05
C ARG A 306 52.97 -18.80 -11.03
N LEU A 307 52.29 -18.17 -12.01
CA LEU A 307 52.91 -17.30 -13.00
C LEU A 307 53.55 -16.06 -12.38
N ALA A 308 53.04 -15.60 -11.23
CA ALA A 308 53.61 -14.50 -10.47
C ALA A 308 54.82 -14.90 -9.62
N GLY A 309 55.30 -16.17 -9.71
CA GLY A 309 56.46 -16.67 -8.99
C GLY A 309 56.25 -16.90 -7.48
N LYS A 310 54.98 -16.94 -7.03
CA LYS A 310 54.69 -17.07 -5.59
C LYS A 310 55.17 -18.37 -4.99
N TYR A 311 55.28 -19.38 -5.82
CA TYR A 311 55.71 -20.74 -5.43
C TYR A 311 57.17 -21.02 -5.81
N ASP A 312 57.86 -20.12 -6.50
CA ASP A 312 59.24 -20.27 -6.95
C ASP A 312 60.19 -19.94 -5.80
N THR A 313 60.28 -20.82 -4.82
CA THR A 313 61.26 -20.70 -3.71
C THR A 313 62.44 -21.61 -3.94
N ALA A 314 63.65 -21.08 -3.70
CA ALA A 314 64.89 -21.81 -3.95
C ALA A 314 65.05 -23.08 -3.11
N ASP A 315 64.31 -23.21 -2.02
CA ASP A 315 64.29 -24.33 -1.09
C ASP A 315 63.17 -25.35 -1.31
N GLY A 316 62.27 -25.08 -2.32
CA GLY A 316 61.09 -25.92 -2.59
C GLY A 316 60.00 -25.90 -1.50
N SER A 317 60.12 -25.00 -0.50
CA SER A 317 59.21 -24.96 0.65
C SER A 317 57.78 -24.62 0.29
N MET A 318 57.55 -24.04 -0.89
CA MET A 318 56.20 -23.66 -1.37
C MET A 318 55.58 -24.68 -2.33
N ASP A 319 56.33 -25.70 -2.78
CA ASP A 319 55.80 -26.73 -3.70
C ASP A 319 54.70 -27.54 -3.03
N GLU A 320 54.87 -27.91 -1.76
CA GLU A 320 53.85 -28.62 -0.97
C GLU A 320 52.54 -27.77 -0.85
N ALA A 321 52.69 -26.46 -0.70
CA ALA A 321 51.54 -25.56 -0.59
C ALA A 321 50.78 -25.46 -1.93
N TYR A 322 51.51 -25.45 -3.05
CA TYR A 322 50.90 -25.46 -4.38
C TYR A 322 50.17 -26.80 -4.62
N ASP A 323 50.83 -27.94 -4.37
CA ASP A 323 50.24 -29.26 -4.55
C ASP A 323 49.01 -29.48 -3.67
N TYR A 324 49.04 -29.01 -2.42
CA TYR A 324 47.88 -29.05 -1.53
C TYR A 324 46.69 -28.27 -2.10
N LYS A 325 46.90 -27.05 -2.55
CA LYS A 325 45.84 -26.22 -3.17
C LYS A 325 45.30 -26.86 -4.45
N LEU A 326 46.21 -27.42 -5.28
CA LEU A 326 45.82 -28.12 -6.52
C LEU A 326 44.95 -29.36 -6.21
N GLN A 327 45.29 -30.10 -5.17
CA GLN A 327 44.48 -31.25 -4.73
C GLN A 327 43.09 -30.81 -4.22
N LEU A 328 42.98 -29.70 -3.49
CA LEU A 328 41.71 -29.18 -3.06
C LEU A 328 40.83 -28.78 -4.24
N ILE A 329 41.41 -28.10 -5.26
CA ILE A 329 40.71 -27.73 -6.47
C ILE A 329 40.22 -28.97 -7.23
N ARG A 330 41.07 -30.01 -7.37
CA ARG A 330 40.70 -31.27 -8.00
C ARG A 330 39.62 -32.03 -7.25
N LYS A 331 39.50 -31.86 -5.93
CA LYS A 331 38.41 -32.39 -5.10
C LYS A 331 37.12 -31.54 -5.22
N GLY A 332 37.09 -30.48 -6.04
CA GLY A 332 35.93 -29.61 -6.23
C GLY A 332 35.74 -28.58 -5.13
N VAL A 333 36.75 -28.32 -4.29
CA VAL A 333 36.69 -27.26 -3.29
C VAL A 333 36.73 -25.91 -4.01
N ASN A 334 35.61 -25.21 -3.98
CA ASN A 334 35.48 -23.84 -4.51
C ASN A 334 35.07 -22.89 -3.36
N PRO A 335 36.04 -22.19 -2.73
CA PRO A 335 35.74 -21.27 -1.65
C PRO A 335 35.16 -19.97 -2.22
N ASP A 336 33.88 -20.01 -2.54
CA ASP A 336 33.13 -18.84 -3.00
C ASP A 336 32.67 -17.99 -1.79
N TRP A 337 33.59 -17.17 -1.30
CA TRP A 337 33.32 -16.26 -0.18
C TRP A 337 32.39 -15.10 -0.52
N LEU A 338 32.20 -14.81 -1.80
CA LEU A 338 31.29 -13.74 -2.22
C LEU A 338 29.83 -14.16 -2.06
N HIS A 339 29.51 -15.42 -2.42
CA HIS A 339 28.15 -15.95 -2.30
C HIS A 339 27.88 -16.57 -0.91
N ALA A 340 28.94 -16.99 -0.19
CA ALA A 340 28.80 -17.70 1.08
C ALA A 340 27.94 -16.97 2.13
N PRO A 341 28.05 -15.63 2.33
CA PRO A 341 27.23 -14.89 3.28
C PRO A 341 25.84 -14.54 2.74
N LEU A 342 25.59 -14.73 1.45
CA LEU A 342 24.39 -14.31 0.78
C LEU A 342 23.32 -15.39 0.69
N ARG A 343 22.10 -14.95 0.52
CA ARG A 343 20.91 -15.79 0.25
C ARG A 343 19.96 -15.06 -0.69
N VAL A 344 19.04 -15.78 -1.30
CA VAL A 344 17.85 -15.23 -1.94
C VAL A 344 16.72 -15.25 -0.89
N PRO A 345 16.46 -14.13 -0.22
CA PRO A 345 15.43 -14.09 0.81
C PRO A 345 14.03 -14.10 0.21
N PHE A 346 13.11 -14.76 0.92
CA PHE A 346 11.68 -14.60 0.74
C PHE A 346 11.12 -13.83 1.92
N SER A 347 10.63 -12.63 1.65
CA SER A 347 9.96 -11.76 2.62
C SER A 347 8.48 -11.71 2.31
N HIS A 348 7.66 -11.46 3.31
CA HIS A 348 6.22 -11.35 3.13
C HIS A 348 5.59 -10.39 4.12
N THR A 349 4.52 -9.74 3.67
CA THR A 349 3.68 -8.88 4.51
C THR A 349 2.23 -9.32 4.40
N HIS A 350 1.55 -9.40 5.52
CA HIS A 350 0.13 -9.67 5.64
C HIS A 350 -0.57 -8.47 6.27
N SER A 351 -1.63 -8.00 5.68
CA SER A 351 -2.46 -6.92 6.21
C SER A 351 -3.92 -7.36 6.22
N LEU A 352 -4.54 -7.31 7.38
CA LEU A 352 -5.94 -7.67 7.59
C LEU A 352 -6.65 -6.46 8.18
N ALA A 353 -7.68 -5.95 7.52
CA ALA A 353 -8.48 -4.87 8.05
C ALA A 353 -9.95 -5.24 8.10
N LEU A 354 -10.56 -4.93 9.24
CA LEU A 354 -11.98 -5.08 9.51
C LEU A 354 -12.57 -3.71 9.82
N SER A 355 -13.60 -3.30 9.10
CA SER A 355 -14.20 -2.00 9.31
C SER A 355 -15.71 -2.02 9.11
N SER A 356 -16.41 -1.16 9.84
CA SER A 356 -17.84 -0.91 9.66
C SER A 356 -18.18 0.50 10.13
N ARG A 357 -19.10 1.15 9.45
CA ARG A 357 -19.66 2.46 9.82
C ARG A 357 -21.16 2.40 9.75
N GLY A 358 -21.78 2.56 10.90
CA GLY A 358 -23.23 2.77 11.04
C GLY A 358 -23.52 4.22 11.44
N GLU A 359 -24.80 4.55 11.62
CA GLU A 359 -25.24 5.92 11.98
C GLU A 359 -24.62 6.44 13.29
N LYS A 360 -24.37 5.56 14.27
CA LYS A 360 -23.87 5.92 15.60
C LYS A 360 -22.49 5.43 15.93
N LEU A 361 -22.08 4.32 15.28
CA LEU A 361 -20.84 3.62 15.59
C LEU A 361 -20.04 3.42 14.33
N GLU A 362 -18.82 3.91 14.34
CA GLU A 362 -17.80 3.60 13.36
C GLU A 362 -16.64 2.90 14.06
N PHE A 363 -16.18 1.78 13.50
CA PHE A 363 -14.98 1.13 13.99
C PHE A 363 -14.11 0.61 12.84
N ARG A 364 -12.81 0.59 13.10
CA ARG A 364 -11.82 -0.02 12.23
C ARG A 364 -10.79 -0.73 13.09
N ALA A 365 -10.49 -1.97 12.74
CA ALA A 365 -9.39 -2.73 13.29
C ALA A 365 -8.49 -3.16 12.13
N ASN A 366 -7.19 -2.92 12.26
CA ASN A 366 -6.18 -3.34 11.30
C ASN A 366 -5.12 -4.15 12.05
N ALA A 367 -4.69 -5.26 11.45
CA ALA A 367 -3.58 -6.08 11.92
C ALA A 367 -2.62 -6.29 10.76
N ASN A 368 -1.38 -5.89 10.92
CA ASN A 368 -0.32 -6.11 9.95
C ASN A 368 0.80 -6.95 10.55
N PHE A 369 1.32 -7.86 9.74
CA PHE A 369 2.48 -8.69 10.07
C PHE A 369 3.43 -8.71 8.90
N GLY A 370 4.68 -8.33 9.14
CA GLY A 370 5.75 -8.38 8.16
C GLY A 370 6.93 -9.20 8.67
N ASP A 371 7.50 -10.03 7.79
CA ASP A 371 8.75 -10.74 8.03
C ASP A 371 9.68 -10.45 6.83
N THR A 372 10.63 -9.55 7.03
CA THR A 372 11.54 -9.05 6.00
C THR A 372 12.93 -9.54 6.26
N TYR A 373 13.54 -10.13 5.24
CA TYR A 373 14.88 -10.68 5.31
C TYR A 373 15.81 -9.93 4.37
N GLY A 374 17.01 -9.59 4.87
CA GLY A 374 18.10 -9.09 4.05
C GLY A 374 18.72 -10.17 3.17
N VAL A 375 19.43 -9.75 2.12
CA VAL A 375 20.21 -10.63 1.25
C VAL A 375 21.39 -11.24 2.03
N MET A 376 21.93 -10.54 3.00
CA MET A 376 22.92 -11.12 3.92
C MET A 376 22.23 -12.08 4.91
N LYS A 377 22.90 -13.19 5.18
CA LYS A 377 22.46 -14.17 6.17
C LYS A 377 22.62 -13.56 7.57
N GLY A 378 21.54 -13.59 8.35
CA GLY A 378 21.51 -12.96 9.68
C GLY A 378 20.47 -11.86 9.70
N ASP A 379 20.54 -10.93 8.77
CA ASP A 379 19.70 -9.74 8.75
C ASP A 379 18.23 -10.10 8.61
N ASN A 380 17.45 -9.69 9.57
CA ASN A 380 15.99 -9.79 9.49
C ASN A 380 15.29 -8.70 10.31
N ARG A 381 14.10 -8.35 9.86
CA ARG A 381 13.18 -7.44 10.54
C ARG A 381 11.80 -8.07 10.58
N ARG A 382 11.23 -8.18 11.74
CA ARG A 382 9.84 -8.62 11.94
C ARG A 382 9.05 -7.52 12.61
N ASN A 383 7.93 -7.15 12.01
CA ASN A 383 7.00 -6.20 12.58
C ASN A 383 5.62 -6.83 12.76
N LEU A 384 4.97 -6.48 13.86
CA LEU A 384 3.57 -6.78 14.14
C LEU A 384 2.92 -5.47 14.58
N GLY A 385 1.95 -5.00 13.80
CA GLY A 385 1.16 -3.82 14.11
C GLY A 385 -0.29 -4.19 14.36
N LEU A 386 -0.89 -3.58 15.36
CA LEU A 386 -2.32 -3.68 15.66
C LEU A 386 -2.87 -2.28 15.86
N ASN A 387 -3.79 -1.87 15.02
CA ASN A 387 -4.43 -0.58 15.09
C ASN A 387 -5.92 -0.76 15.29
N PHE A 388 -6.47 -0.02 16.21
CA PHE A 388 -7.90 -0.04 16.50
C PHE A 388 -8.41 1.39 16.66
N SER A 389 -9.49 1.71 15.97
CA SER A 389 -10.18 2.98 16.10
C SER A 389 -11.68 2.75 16.25
N ILE A 390 -12.29 3.52 17.14
CA ILE A 390 -13.73 3.54 17.36
C ILE A 390 -14.19 4.98 17.52
N ASN A 391 -15.21 5.35 16.78
CA ASN A 391 -15.88 6.65 16.88
C ASN A 391 -17.36 6.39 17.21
N TYR A 392 -17.82 6.96 18.30
CA TYR A 392 -19.22 6.88 18.71
C TYR A 392 -19.87 8.27 18.64
N HIS A 393 -20.87 8.39 17.80
CA HIS A 393 -21.61 9.64 17.59
C HIS A 393 -22.82 9.71 18.52
N LEU A 394 -22.68 10.52 19.59
CA LEU A 394 -23.72 10.76 20.56
C LEU A 394 -24.52 11.99 20.15
N ARG A 395 -25.61 11.81 19.39
CA ARG A 395 -26.36 12.89 18.75
C ARG A 395 -25.48 13.74 17.81
N ASN A 396 -26.06 14.64 17.05
CA ASN A 396 -25.36 15.42 16.00
C ASN A 396 -24.29 16.42 16.50
N LYS A 397 -23.92 16.39 17.79
CA LYS A 397 -23.03 17.42 18.40
C LYS A 397 -21.86 16.85 19.19
N LEU A 398 -21.82 15.57 19.49
CA LEU A 398 -20.74 14.97 20.30
C LEU A 398 -20.29 13.66 19.68
N THR A 399 -19.01 13.58 19.37
CA THR A 399 -18.33 12.37 18.93
C THR A 399 -17.28 11.97 19.97
N LEU A 400 -17.37 10.75 20.47
CA LEU A 400 -16.34 10.14 21.30
C LEU A 400 -15.45 9.29 20.40
N SER A 401 -14.18 9.64 20.34
CA SER A 401 -13.19 8.94 19.53
C SER A 401 -12.16 8.26 20.43
N TYR A 402 -11.92 6.98 20.19
CA TYR A 402 -10.84 6.22 20.78
C TYR A 402 -9.97 5.62 19.69
N LYS A 403 -8.67 5.88 19.75
CA LYS A 403 -7.69 5.31 18.82
C LYS A 403 -6.58 4.66 19.63
N ASN A 404 -6.20 3.46 19.25
CA ASN A 404 -5.08 2.73 19.83
C ASN A 404 -4.21 2.16 18.71
N SER A 405 -2.90 2.28 18.87
CA SER A 405 -1.90 1.70 18.00
C SER A 405 -0.89 0.95 18.84
N PHE A 406 -0.63 -0.28 18.48
CA PHE A 406 0.38 -1.13 19.09
C PHE A 406 1.31 -1.63 18.00
N SER A 407 2.62 -1.47 18.21
CA SER A 407 3.65 -1.95 17.31
C SER A 407 4.70 -2.74 18.10
N LEU A 408 5.06 -3.90 17.56
CA LEU A 408 6.13 -4.74 18.08
C LEU A 408 7.10 -5.03 16.95
N ASN A 409 8.31 -4.48 17.07
CA ASN A 409 9.37 -4.66 16.10
C ASN A 409 10.50 -5.49 16.70
N LYS A 410 10.97 -6.45 15.94
CA LYS A 410 12.16 -7.24 16.27
C LYS A 410 13.11 -7.21 15.09
N SER A 411 14.29 -6.69 15.33
CA SER A 411 15.41 -6.65 14.37
C SER A 411 16.55 -7.57 14.83
N VAL A 412 17.25 -8.13 13.86
CA VAL A 412 18.49 -8.88 14.04
C VAL A 412 19.41 -8.49 12.89
N ASP A 413 20.63 -8.13 13.23
CA ASP A 413 21.73 -7.83 12.32
C ASP A 413 22.82 -8.88 12.43
#